data_076966ba664c1b2a2f3ec5e281eeedc3
#
_entry.id   076966ba664c1b2a2f3ec5e281eeedc3
#
_cell.length_a   1.000
_cell.length_b   1.000
_cell.length_c   1.000
_cell.angle_alpha   90.00
_cell.angle_beta   90.00
_cell.angle_gamma   90.00
#
_symmetry.space_group_name_H-M   'P 1'
#
loop_
_entity.id
_entity.type
_entity.pdbx_description
1 polymer ?
#
loop_
_entity_poly.entity_id
_entity_poly.type
_entity_poly.pdbx_seq_one_letter_code
_entity_poly.pdbx_strand_id
1 'polypeptide(L)'
;MKLPFKKIYSKIPSGIICLVVVFGLFIYLASRMGTPNMLNTIMNTAHDLLLNTVFYLMAICVITGALGRVLVDFGVVTLLEKLLRPLMKPLFNLPGVASLGAVMTFLSDNPAIISLAQDKKFSAYFKKYQFISLTNFGTAFGMGLLVVVFMVGQGFYSEPFIGLIGAVCGCIVSTRLMQHFVIKEYPNYKDEDVCVTVKVEDEDKSMEDKPIFQRVLDALLDGGRTGVDVGLAIIPGVLIISTLVMLLTFGPSASGAYTGAAYEGVELLPWLAGKI
;
A
#
# COMPACT_ATOMS: atom_id res chain seq x y z
N MET A 1 36.12 -1.03 10.17
CA MET A 1 36.53 -2.10 9.22
C MET A 1 35.61 -1.99 8.01
N LYS A 2 36.05 -1.32 6.93
CA LYS A 2 35.26 -1.12 5.70
C LYS A 2 35.35 -2.42 4.88
N LEU A 3 34.24 -3.11 4.74
CA LEU A 3 34.13 -4.35 3.97
C LEU A 3 34.58 -4.13 2.51
N PRO A 4 35.35 -5.05 1.91
CA PRO A 4 35.95 -4.90 0.57
C PRO A 4 34.96 -4.98 -0.59
N PHE A 5 33.68 -5.12 -0.33
CA PHE A 5 32.62 -5.26 -1.35
C PHE A 5 32.51 -4.09 -2.34
N LYS A 6 32.90 -2.87 -1.93
CA LYS A 6 32.79 -1.67 -2.79
C LYS A 6 33.78 -1.66 -3.97
N LYS A 7 34.85 -2.47 -3.91
CA LYS A 7 35.90 -2.50 -4.95
C LYS A 7 35.65 -3.53 -6.05
N ILE A 8 34.81 -4.54 -5.79
CA ILE A 8 34.45 -5.57 -6.77
C ILE A 8 33.30 -5.05 -7.66
N TYR A 9 32.39 -4.27 -7.10
CA TYR A 9 31.21 -3.71 -7.80
C TYR A 9 31.55 -2.73 -8.93
N SER A 10 32.73 -2.11 -8.90
CA SER A 10 33.15 -1.15 -9.92
C SER A 10 33.74 -1.75 -11.19
N LYS A 11 33.99 -3.07 -11.23
CA LYS A 11 34.63 -3.76 -12.37
C LYS A 11 33.67 -4.66 -13.16
N ILE A 12 32.53 -5.07 -12.59
CA ILE A 12 31.56 -5.94 -13.26
C ILE A 12 30.34 -5.08 -13.62
N PRO A 13 29.94 -4.98 -14.90
CA PRO A 13 28.71 -4.31 -15.28
C PRO A 13 27.51 -4.90 -14.52
N SER A 14 26.67 -4.03 -13.94
CA SER A 14 25.49 -4.45 -13.16
C SER A 14 24.56 -5.42 -13.92
N GLY A 15 24.54 -5.31 -15.25
CA GLY A 15 23.80 -6.22 -16.12
C GLY A 15 24.29 -7.67 -16.07
N ILE A 16 25.61 -7.90 -15.97
CA ILE A 16 26.17 -9.26 -15.86
C ILE A 16 25.79 -9.88 -14.52
N ILE A 17 25.85 -9.12 -13.44
CA ILE A 17 25.45 -9.61 -12.10
C ILE A 17 23.98 -10.00 -12.10
N CYS A 18 23.11 -9.13 -12.63
CA CYS A 18 21.69 -9.39 -12.75
C CYS A 18 21.42 -10.67 -13.57
N LEU A 19 22.08 -10.82 -14.72
CA LEU A 19 21.94 -11.98 -15.58
C LEU A 19 22.36 -13.27 -14.86
N VAL A 20 23.51 -13.26 -14.18
CA VAL A 20 24.01 -14.42 -13.43
C VAL A 20 23.06 -14.81 -12.30
N VAL A 21 22.51 -13.82 -11.56
CA VAL A 21 21.56 -14.09 -10.48
C VAL A 21 20.24 -14.66 -11.02
N VAL A 22 19.67 -14.06 -12.06
CA VAL A 22 18.40 -14.52 -12.65
C VAL A 22 18.56 -15.92 -13.26
N PHE A 23 19.55 -16.11 -14.15
CA PHE A 23 19.76 -17.42 -14.77
C PHE A 23 20.18 -18.47 -13.74
N GLY A 24 21.01 -18.13 -12.77
CA GLY A 24 21.40 -19.04 -11.68
C GLY A 24 20.20 -19.54 -10.89
N LEU A 25 19.27 -18.63 -10.58
CA LEU A 25 18.03 -18.99 -9.91
C LEU A 25 17.16 -19.92 -10.75
N PHE A 26 16.95 -19.62 -12.04
CA PHE A 26 16.15 -20.45 -12.93
C PHE A 26 16.81 -21.84 -13.16
N ILE A 27 18.11 -21.89 -13.32
CA ILE A 27 18.86 -23.17 -13.45
C ILE A 27 18.71 -23.98 -12.16
N TYR A 28 18.83 -23.35 -11.00
CA TYR A 28 18.64 -24.03 -9.71
C TYR A 28 17.22 -24.61 -9.59
N LEU A 29 16.18 -23.82 -9.86
CA LEU A 29 14.79 -24.28 -9.82
C LEU A 29 14.55 -25.42 -10.81
N ALA A 30 15.04 -25.30 -12.05
CA ALA A 30 14.91 -26.31 -13.08
C ALA A 30 15.63 -27.61 -12.72
N SER A 31 16.78 -27.53 -12.04
CA SER A 31 17.54 -28.73 -11.60
C SER A 31 16.82 -29.50 -10.50
N ARG A 32 16.01 -28.81 -9.66
CA ARG A 32 15.25 -29.43 -8.56
C ARG A 32 13.90 -29.96 -9.01
N MET A 33 13.16 -29.18 -9.79
CA MET A 33 11.78 -29.47 -10.18
C MET A 33 11.67 -30.17 -11.56
N GLY A 34 12.70 -30.07 -12.39
CA GLY A 34 12.61 -30.34 -13.82
C GLY A 34 12.00 -29.13 -14.57
N THR A 35 12.58 -28.81 -15.75
CA THR A 35 12.15 -27.63 -16.52
C THR A 35 10.65 -27.59 -16.84
N PRO A 36 10.00 -28.69 -17.31
CA PRO A 36 8.57 -28.67 -17.60
C PRO A 36 7.72 -28.39 -16.36
N ASN A 37 8.03 -29.07 -15.23
CA ASN A 37 7.28 -28.90 -14.00
C ASN A 37 7.45 -27.48 -13.43
N MET A 38 8.67 -26.95 -13.43
CA MET A 38 8.94 -25.58 -13.02
C MET A 38 8.09 -24.56 -13.80
N LEU A 39 8.08 -24.65 -15.13
CA LEU A 39 7.31 -23.73 -15.97
C LEU A 39 5.80 -23.89 -15.74
N ASN A 40 5.30 -25.12 -15.65
CA ASN A 40 3.90 -25.39 -15.37
C ASN A 40 3.50 -24.86 -13.99
N THR A 41 4.31 -25.07 -12.97
CA THR A 41 4.06 -24.54 -11.62
C THR A 41 4.00 -23.01 -11.62
N ILE A 42 4.94 -22.33 -12.29
CA ILE A 42 4.91 -20.87 -12.43
C ILE A 42 3.60 -20.41 -13.06
N MET A 43 3.21 -21.02 -14.18
CA MET A 43 1.99 -20.63 -14.91
C MET A 43 0.73 -20.95 -14.13
N ASN A 44 0.64 -22.13 -13.53
CA ASN A 44 -0.53 -22.54 -12.75
C ASN A 44 -0.67 -21.70 -11.47
N THR A 45 0.44 -21.40 -10.78
CA THR A 45 0.42 -20.53 -9.60
C THR A 45 0.02 -19.11 -9.97
N ALA A 46 0.58 -18.54 -11.04
CA ALA A 46 0.22 -17.21 -11.51
C ALA A 46 -1.25 -17.13 -11.94
N HIS A 47 -1.76 -18.14 -12.62
CA HIS A 47 -3.16 -18.23 -13.05
C HIS A 47 -4.10 -18.30 -11.86
N ASP A 48 -3.81 -19.15 -10.87
CA ASP A 48 -4.63 -19.29 -9.67
C ASP A 48 -4.62 -18.00 -8.82
N LEU A 49 -3.45 -17.39 -8.63
CA LEU A 49 -3.33 -16.09 -7.95
C LEU A 49 -4.13 -14.98 -8.66
N LEU A 50 -4.11 -14.95 -10.00
CA LEU A 50 -4.85 -13.96 -10.76
C LEU A 50 -6.36 -14.11 -10.56
N LEU A 51 -6.87 -15.34 -10.73
CA LEU A 51 -8.31 -15.58 -10.70
C LEU A 51 -8.88 -15.57 -9.28
N ASN A 52 -8.24 -16.29 -8.37
CA ASN A 52 -8.79 -16.52 -7.03
C ASN A 52 -8.36 -15.47 -5.99
N THR A 53 -7.24 -14.79 -6.22
CA THR A 53 -6.77 -13.76 -5.28
C THR A 53 -6.98 -12.36 -5.83
N VAL A 54 -6.41 -12.03 -6.99
CA VAL A 54 -6.45 -10.66 -7.50
C VAL A 54 -7.86 -10.21 -7.88
N PHE A 55 -8.61 -11.02 -8.62
CA PHE A 55 -9.98 -10.64 -8.97
C PHE A 55 -10.92 -10.59 -7.78
N TYR A 56 -10.71 -11.44 -6.79
CA TYR A 56 -11.45 -11.36 -5.53
C TYR A 56 -11.14 -10.06 -4.77
N LEU A 57 -9.86 -9.70 -4.64
CA LEU A 57 -9.44 -8.42 -4.04
C LEU A 57 -9.99 -7.24 -4.83
N MET A 58 -9.92 -7.28 -6.17
CA MET A 58 -10.47 -6.23 -7.02
C MET A 58 -11.98 -6.04 -6.80
N ALA A 59 -12.74 -7.11 -6.67
CA ALA A 59 -14.17 -7.01 -6.38
C ALA A 59 -14.44 -6.33 -5.03
N ILE A 60 -13.63 -6.63 -4.01
CA ILE A 60 -13.70 -5.94 -2.70
C ILE A 60 -13.32 -4.47 -2.86
N CYS A 61 -12.25 -4.16 -3.60
CA CYS A 61 -11.83 -2.78 -3.88
C CYS A 61 -12.94 -1.96 -4.55
N VAL A 62 -13.65 -2.55 -5.50
CA VAL A 62 -14.79 -1.90 -6.19
C VAL A 62 -15.90 -1.55 -5.20
N ILE A 63 -16.31 -2.51 -4.36
CA ILE A 63 -17.37 -2.30 -3.38
C ILE A 63 -16.95 -1.28 -2.32
N THR A 64 -15.75 -1.43 -1.75
CA THR A 64 -15.26 -0.52 -0.71
C THR A 64 -14.95 0.87 -1.25
N GLY A 65 -14.43 0.97 -2.47
CA GLY A 65 -14.20 2.24 -3.16
C GLY A 65 -15.52 2.98 -3.42
N ALA A 66 -16.53 2.27 -3.90
CA ALA A 66 -17.87 2.81 -4.10
C ALA A 66 -18.47 3.33 -2.79
N LEU A 67 -18.43 2.53 -1.72
CA LEU A 67 -18.89 2.94 -0.39
C LEU A 67 -18.10 4.12 0.15
N GLY A 68 -16.77 4.07 0.05
CA GLY A 68 -15.88 5.15 0.49
C GLY A 68 -16.22 6.47 -0.21
N ARG A 69 -16.45 6.44 -1.52
CA ARG A 69 -16.81 7.64 -2.29
C ARG A 69 -18.17 8.21 -1.87
N VAL A 70 -19.18 7.35 -1.67
CA VAL A 70 -20.48 7.79 -1.14
C VAL A 70 -20.31 8.46 0.23
N LEU A 71 -19.53 7.86 1.15
CA LEU A 71 -19.27 8.46 2.46
C LEU A 71 -18.60 9.84 2.36
N VAL A 72 -17.68 10.00 1.40
CA VAL A 72 -17.04 11.30 1.12
C VAL A 72 -18.06 12.32 0.63
N ASP A 73 -18.85 11.98 -0.38
CA ASP A 73 -19.80 12.91 -1.02
C ASP A 73 -20.97 13.32 -0.12
N PHE A 74 -21.33 12.47 0.85
CA PHE A 74 -22.35 12.78 1.87
C PHE A 74 -21.79 13.40 3.17
N GLY A 75 -20.52 13.81 3.15
CA GLY A 75 -19.92 14.59 4.24
C GLY A 75 -19.60 13.79 5.50
N VAL A 76 -19.63 12.46 5.47
CA VAL A 76 -19.20 11.62 6.61
C VAL A 76 -17.75 11.88 6.97
N VAL A 77 -16.92 12.17 5.97
CA VAL A 77 -15.51 12.58 6.16
C VAL A 77 -15.41 13.80 7.06
N THR A 78 -16.28 14.81 6.85
CA THR A 78 -16.29 16.03 7.67
C THR A 78 -16.67 15.75 9.13
N LEU A 79 -17.56 14.77 9.39
CA LEU A 79 -17.90 14.35 10.74
C LEU A 79 -16.73 13.64 11.42
N LEU A 80 -16.09 12.70 10.72
CA LEU A 80 -14.91 11.99 11.21
C LEU A 80 -13.72 12.93 11.42
N GLU A 81 -13.53 13.89 10.52
CA GLU A 81 -12.51 14.93 10.66
C GLU A 81 -12.72 15.73 11.94
N LYS A 82 -13.94 16.22 12.20
CA LYS A 82 -14.26 16.98 13.42
C LYS A 82 -13.98 16.17 14.69
N LEU A 83 -14.28 14.86 14.67
CA LEU A 83 -14.03 13.96 15.80
C LEU A 83 -12.54 13.74 16.03
N LEU A 84 -11.76 13.56 14.96
CA LEU A 84 -10.32 13.26 15.02
C LEU A 84 -9.46 14.52 15.19
N ARG A 85 -9.96 15.69 14.80
CA ARG A 85 -9.25 16.96 14.81
C ARG A 85 -8.53 17.27 16.13
N PRO A 86 -9.17 17.13 17.31
CA PRO A 86 -8.51 17.41 18.60
C PRO A 86 -7.38 16.44 18.92
N LEU A 87 -7.41 15.23 18.36
CA LEU A 87 -6.39 14.20 18.59
C LEU A 87 -5.11 14.41 17.76
N MET A 88 -5.16 15.16 16.66
CA MET A 88 -4.02 15.36 15.77
C MET A 88 -2.85 16.04 16.45
N LYS A 89 -3.10 17.09 17.23
CA LYS A 89 -2.03 17.84 17.89
C LYS A 89 -1.34 17.04 19.01
N PRO A 90 -2.04 16.41 19.97
CA PRO A 90 -1.39 15.66 21.05
C PRO A 90 -0.75 14.37 20.57
N LEU A 91 -1.33 13.65 19.62
CA LEU A 91 -0.81 12.35 19.16
C LEU A 91 0.28 12.51 18.11
N PHE A 92 0.01 13.28 17.05
CA PHE A 92 0.88 13.34 15.87
C PHE A 92 1.69 14.63 15.76
N ASN A 93 1.45 15.61 16.63
CA ASN A 93 2.04 16.97 16.55
C ASN A 93 1.75 17.64 15.18
N LEU A 94 0.55 17.42 14.68
CA LEU A 94 0.06 17.95 13.40
C LEU A 94 -1.11 18.91 13.64
N PRO A 95 -1.35 19.88 12.74
CA PRO A 95 -2.55 20.69 12.77
C PRO A 95 -3.81 19.82 12.59
N GLY A 96 -4.93 20.26 13.14
CA GLY A 96 -6.18 19.50 13.13
C GLY A 96 -6.64 19.07 11.74
N VAL A 97 -6.36 19.87 10.70
CA VAL A 97 -6.71 19.55 9.32
C VAL A 97 -6.05 18.26 8.80
N ALA A 98 -4.97 17.77 9.43
CA ALA A 98 -4.35 16.49 9.10
C ALA A 98 -5.31 15.31 9.28
N SER A 99 -6.35 15.43 10.11
CA SER A 99 -7.38 14.39 10.25
C SER A 99 -8.12 14.11 8.94
N LEU A 100 -8.31 15.12 8.09
CA LEU A 100 -8.84 14.93 6.74
C LEU A 100 -7.96 13.96 5.95
N GLY A 101 -6.63 14.15 6.00
CA GLY A 101 -5.68 13.25 5.35
C GLY A 101 -5.76 11.80 5.87
N ALA A 102 -5.87 11.61 7.18
CA ALA A 102 -6.01 10.28 7.77
C ALA A 102 -7.31 9.58 7.32
N VAL A 103 -8.44 10.29 7.35
CA VAL A 103 -9.74 9.74 6.96
C VAL A 103 -9.80 9.43 5.47
N MET A 104 -9.35 10.37 4.63
CA MET A 104 -9.33 10.18 3.17
C MET A 104 -8.44 8.99 2.77
N THR A 105 -7.28 8.85 3.39
CA THR A 105 -6.36 7.73 3.12
C THR A 105 -6.94 6.39 3.61
N PHE A 106 -7.63 6.38 4.75
CA PHE A 106 -8.29 5.18 5.27
C PHE A 106 -9.44 4.69 4.38
N LEU A 107 -10.23 5.62 3.83
CA LEU A 107 -11.37 5.32 2.98
C LEU A 107 -10.99 5.02 1.52
N SER A 108 -9.80 5.47 1.09
CA SER A 108 -9.31 5.35 -0.27
C SER A 108 -7.99 4.56 -0.31
N ASP A 109 -6.91 5.17 -0.79
CA ASP A 109 -5.63 4.51 -1.04
C ASP A 109 -4.45 5.44 -0.64
N ASN A 110 -3.24 4.88 -0.62
CA ASN A 110 -2.01 5.61 -0.30
C ASN A 110 -1.83 6.93 -1.09
N PRO A 111 -2.10 6.99 -2.40
CA PRO A 111 -2.03 8.23 -3.16
C PRO A 111 -2.96 9.34 -2.68
N ALA A 112 -4.01 9.04 -1.93
CA ALA A 112 -4.96 10.05 -1.45
C ALA A 112 -4.29 11.16 -0.64
N ILE A 113 -3.32 10.81 0.22
CA ILE A 113 -2.56 11.82 0.98
C ILE A 113 -1.67 12.68 0.08
N ILE A 114 -1.14 12.11 -1.00
CA ILE A 114 -0.30 12.84 -1.96
C ILE A 114 -1.16 13.82 -2.76
N SER A 115 -2.33 13.38 -3.22
CA SER A 115 -3.29 14.25 -3.93
C SER A 115 -3.75 15.40 -3.03
N LEU A 116 -4.07 15.09 -1.77
CA LEU A 116 -4.46 16.10 -0.79
C LEU A 116 -3.30 17.06 -0.47
N ALA A 117 -2.06 16.58 -0.44
CA ALA A 117 -0.87 17.39 -0.25
C ALA A 117 -0.59 18.35 -1.43
N GLN A 118 -1.09 18.06 -2.63
CA GLN A 118 -1.02 18.97 -3.79
C GLN A 118 -2.05 20.11 -3.68
N ASP A 119 -3.09 19.95 -2.87
CA ASP A 119 -4.03 21.03 -2.59
C ASP A 119 -3.34 22.11 -1.77
N LYS A 120 -3.29 23.29 -2.35
CA LYS A 120 -2.64 24.47 -1.79
C LYS A 120 -3.33 24.95 -0.50
N LYS A 121 -4.66 24.85 -0.42
CA LYS A 121 -5.43 25.23 0.78
C LYS A 121 -5.11 24.29 1.94
N PHE A 122 -5.00 22.99 1.66
CA PHE A 122 -4.64 22.00 2.65
C PHE A 122 -3.19 22.17 3.13
N SER A 123 -2.23 22.28 2.22
CA SER A 123 -0.81 22.38 2.54
C SER A 123 -0.43 23.65 3.29
N ALA A 124 -1.17 24.75 3.11
CA ALA A 124 -0.93 26.01 3.82
C ALA A 124 -1.07 25.92 5.35
N TYR A 125 -1.74 24.91 5.88
CA TYR A 125 -1.89 24.72 7.33
C TYR A 125 -0.66 24.09 8.01
N PHE A 126 0.35 23.65 7.25
CA PHE A 126 1.46 22.88 7.77
C PHE A 126 2.80 23.62 7.74
N LYS A 127 3.61 23.39 8.75
CA LYS A 127 5.05 23.64 8.69
C LYS A 127 5.73 22.57 7.79
N LYS A 128 6.88 22.91 7.19
CA LYS A 128 7.58 21.97 6.26
C LYS A 128 7.87 20.63 6.90
N TYR A 129 8.36 20.58 8.15
CA TYR A 129 8.62 19.31 8.85
C TYR A 129 7.37 18.48 9.12
N GLN A 130 6.23 19.14 9.38
CA GLN A 130 4.95 18.49 9.56
C GLN A 130 4.43 17.91 8.25
N PHE A 131 4.53 18.70 7.18
CA PHE A 131 4.07 18.33 5.86
C PHE A 131 4.78 17.07 5.33
N ILE A 132 6.11 17.01 5.48
CA ILE A 132 6.89 15.82 5.11
C ILE A 132 6.40 14.59 5.89
N SER A 133 6.07 14.73 7.17
CA SER A 133 5.63 13.62 8.00
C SER A 133 4.24 13.07 7.65
N LEU A 134 3.42 13.78 6.87
CA LEU A 134 2.12 13.30 6.39
C LEU A 134 2.21 12.02 5.54
N THR A 135 3.35 11.77 4.91
CA THR A 135 3.55 10.54 4.12
C THR A 135 3.35 9.26 4.94
N ASN A 136 3.58 9.33 6.27
CA ASN A 136 3.32 8.20 7.17
C ASN A 136 1.84 7.83 7.25
N PHE A 137 0.92 8.77 7.01
CA PHE A 137 -0.53 8.48 6.96
C PHE A 137 -0.88 7.59 5.77
N GLY A 138 -0.24 7.82 4.61
CA GLY A 138 -0.37 6.94 3.45
C GLY A 138 0.02 5.51 3.78
N THR A 139 1.16 5.34 4.42
CA THR A 139 1.67 4.01 4.79
C THR A 139 0.83 3.32 5.88
N ALA A 140 0.36 4.08 6.88
CA ALA A 140 -0.33 3.51 8.03
C ALA A 140 -1.83 3.25 7.79
N PHE A 141 -2.48 4.10 7.01
CA PHE A 141 -3.94 4.09 6.85
C PHE A 141 -4.40 3.76 5.44
N GLY A 142 -3.49 3.74 4.46
CA GLY A 142 -3.83 3.45 3.07
C GLY A 142 -4.54 2.11 2.92
N MET A 143 -5.66 2.13 2.19
CA MET A 143 -6.53 0.97 1.98
C MET A 143 -7.11 0.37 3.28
N GLY A 144 -7.16 1.14 4.38
CA GLY A 144 -7.59 0.63 5.69
C GLY A 144 -8.99 0.03 5.68
N LEU A 145 -9.96 0.71 5.06
CA LEU A 145 -11.32 0.19 4.92
C LEU A 145 -11.35 -1.13 4.14
N LEU A 146 -10.59 -1.21 3.05
CA LEU A 146 -10.48 -2.40 2.22
C LEU A 146 -9.92 -3.58 3.01
N VAL A 147 -8.82 -3.36 3.73
CA VAL A 147 -8.19 -4.41 4.55
C VAL A 147 -9.16 -4.91 5.63
N VAL A 148 -9.86 -4.01 6.33
CA VAL A 148 -10.86 -4.40 7.34
C VAL A 148 -11.97 -5.24 6.72
N VAL A 149 -12.57 -4.80 5.60
CA VAL A 149 -13.65 -5.53 4.93
C VAL A 149 -13.17 -6.89 4.41
N PHE A 150 -11.99 -6.95 3.83
CA PHE A 150 -11.38 -8.20 3.35
C PHE A 150 -11.18 -9.20 4.51
N MET A 151 -10.57 -8.77 5.61
CA MET A 151 -10.31 -9.63 6.76
C MET A 151 -11.60 -10.15 7.40
N VAL A 152 -12.61 -9.28 7.55
CA VAL A 152 -13.94 -9.68 8.04
C VAL A 152 -14.59 -10.69 7.09
N GLY A 153 -14.47 -10.49 5.77
CA GLY A 153 -14.96 -11.42 4.76
C GLY A 153 -14.29 -12.80 4.80
N GLN A 154 -13.04 -12.86 5.27
CA GLN A 154 -12.30 -14.11 5.52
C GLN A 154 -12.62 -14.75 6.89
N GLY A 155 -13.52 -14.17 7.68
CA GLY A 155 -13.92 -14.68 8.99
C GLY A 155 -13.10 -14.15 10.18
N PHE A 156 -12.18 -13.22 9.94
CA PHE A 156 -11.41 -12.56 11.00
C PHE A 156 -12.14 -11.30 11.47
N TYR A 157 -12.89 -11.37 12.56
CA TYR A 157 -13.74 -10.26 13.01
C TYR A 157 -13.04 -9.28 13.95
N SER A 158 -12.14 -9.75 14.80
CA SER A 158 -11.43 -8.93 15.81
C SER A 158 -10.07 -8.44 15.33
N GLU A 159 -9.37 -9.24 14.53
CA GLU A 159 -8.00 -9.06 14.12
C GLU A 159 -7.77 -7.74 13.34
N PRO A 160 -8.65 -7.35 12.39
CA PRO A 160 -8.46 -6.10 11.67
C PRO A 160 -8.57 -4.86 12.57
N PHE A 161 -9.38 -4.91 13.63
CA PHE A 161 -9.48 -3.79 14.58
C PHE A 161 -8.24 -3.70 15.48
N ILE A 162 -7.68 -4.84 15.89
CA ILE A 162 -6.38 -4.89 16.61
C ILE A 162 -5.28 -4.34 15.69
N GLY A 163 -5.27 -4.76 14.42
CA GLY A 163 -4.36 -4.25 13.40
C GLY A 163 -4.48 -2.74 13.20
N LEU A 164 -5.70 -2.20 13.20
CA LEU A 164 -5.94 -0.77 13.08
C LEU A 164 -5.40 0.01 14.28
N ILE A 165 -5.57 -0.51 15.50
CA ILE A 165 -4.97 0.09 16.71
C ILE A 165 -3.44 0.07 16.58
N GLY A 166 -2.86 -1.04 16.14
CA GLY A 166 -1.43 -1.15 15.85
C GLY A 166 -0.94 -0.14 14.82
N ALA A 167 -1.70 0.05 13.73
CA ALA A 167 -1.41 1.04 12.69
C ALA A 167 -1.43 2.46 13.25
N VAL A 168 -2.40 2.81 14.09
CA VAL A 168 -2.46 4.12 14.76
C VAL A 168 -1.24 4.32 15.66
N CYS A 169 -0.91 3.36 16.51
CA CYS A 169 0.28 3.44 17.38
C CYS A 169 1.57 3.57 16.57
N GLY A 170 1.74 2.74 15.54
CA GLY A 170 2.89 2.80 14.64
C GLY A 170 2.99 4.14 13.91
N CYS A 171 1.86 4.67 13.46
CA CYS A 171 1.78 5.97 12.80
C CYS A 171 2.15 7.13 13.74
N ILE A 172 1.74 7.09 15.00
CA ILE A 172 2.14 8.09 16.01
C ILE A 172 3.65 8.09 16.17
N VAL A 173 4.24 6.91 16.36
CA VAL A 173 5.69 6.78 16.56
C VAL A 173 6.45 7.21 15.32
N SER A 174 6.09 6.70 14.13
CA SER A 174 6.77 7.01 12.87
C SER A 174 6.68 8.49 12.50
N THR A 175 5.51 9.11 12.67
CA THR A 175 5.32 10.54 12.39
C THR A 175 6.15 11.40 13.32
N ARG A 176 6.16 11.12 14.62
CA ARG A 176 6.96 11.86 15.60
C ARG A 176 8.46 11.68 15.37
N LEU A 177 8.87 10.45 15.08
CA LEU A 177 10.27 10.12 14.80
C LEU A 177 10.74 10.83 13.52
N MET A 178 9.94 10.80 12.47
CA MET A 178 10.25 11.49 11.22
C MET A 178 10.36 13.00 11.42
N GLN A 179 9.44 13.63 12.16
CA GLN A 179 9.52 15.05 12.51
C GLN A 179 10.83 15.38 13.26
N HIS A 180 11.22 14.52 14.21
CA HIS A 180 12.47 14.69 14.94
C HIS A 180 13.69 14.66 14.02
N PHE A 181 13.78 13.68 13.13
CA PHE A 181 14.91 13.57 12.20
C PHE A 181 14.92 14.70 11.16
N VAL A 182 13.75 15.09 10.64
CA VAL A 182 13.64 16.21 9.69
C VAL A 182 14.12 17.51 10.33
N ILE A 183 13.71 17.82 11.56
CA ILE A 183 14.17 19.02 12.28
C ILE A 183 15.67 18.96 12.57
N LYS A 184 16.21 17.77 12.87
CA LYS A 184 17.65 17.60 13.13
C LYS A 184 18.48 17.84 11.88
N GLU A 185 18.03 17.38 10.72
CA GLU A 185 18.73 17.53 9.43
C GLU A 185 18.51 18.92 8.83
N TYR A 186 17.30 19.46 8.97
CA TYR A 186 16.87 20.76 8.43
C TYR A 186 16.22 21.62 9.52
N PRO A 187 17.01 22.27 10.41
CA PRO A 187 16.48 23.06 11.54
C PRO A 187 15.49 24.16 11.11
N ASN A 188 15.73 24.76 9.94
CA ASN A 188 14.88 25.85 9.41
C ASN A 188 13.44 25.39 9.11
N TYR A 189 13.22 24.11 8.83
CA TYR A 189 11.87 23.58 8.50
C TYR A 189 10.90 23.63 9.69
N LYS A 190 11.42 23.85 10.91
CA LYS A 190 10.60 24.01 12.10
C LYS A 190 9.76 25.29 12.05
N ASP A 191 10.31 26.37 11.50
CA ASP A 191 9.70 27.69 11.49
C ASP A 191 9.13 28.05 10.11
N GLU A 192 9.57 27.38 9.06
CA GLU A 192 9.12 27.63 7.70
C GLU A 192 7.74 26.99 7.43
N ASP A 193 6.81 27.82 6.97
CA ASP A 193 5.53 27.35 6.42
C ASP A 193 5.76 26.71 5.04
N VAL A 194 4.85 25.81 4.64
CA VAL A 194 4.82 25.34 3.25
C VAL A 194 4.40 26.54 2.40
N CYS A 195 5.37 27.18 1.71
CA CYS A 195 5.14 28.34 0.87
C CYS A 195 4.20 28.00 -0.29
N VAL A 196 3.00 28.53 -0.23
CA VAL A 196 2.03 28.41 -1.31
C VAL A 196 1.51 29.78 -1.67
N THR A 197 2.05 30.34 -2.75
CA THR A 197 1.44 31.51 -3.40
C THR A 197 0.16 31.04 -4.09
N VAL A 198 -0.98 31.17 -3.41
CA VAL A 198 -2.27 30.70 -3.92
C VAL A 198 -2.99 31.84 -4.64
N LYS A 199 -3.21 31.68 -5.95
CA LYS A 199 -4.41 32.21 -6.60
C LYS A 199 -5.48 31.13 -6.43
N VAL A 200 -6.49 31.41 -5.63
CA VAL A 200 -7.66 30.55 -5.40
C VAL A 200 -8.50 30.63 -6.66
N GLU A 201 -8.51 29.58 -7.47
CA GLU A 201 -9.61 29.32 -8.39
C GLU A 201 -10.59 28.41 -7.65
N ASP A 202 -11.84 28.87 -7.55
CA ASP A 202 -12.95 28.11 -6.97
C ASP A 202 -13.29 26.95 -7.91
N GLU A 203 -12.76 25.76 -7.63
CA GLU A 203 -13.19 24.54 -8.28
C GLU A 203 -14.28 23.83 -7.45
N ASP A 204 -15.33 23.48 -8.19
CA ASP A 204 -16.44 22.57 -7.88
C ASP A 204 -17.54 22.98 -6.88
N LYS A 205 -18.32 23.97 -7.29
CA LYS A 205 -19.73 24.07 -6.85
C LYS A 205 -20.71 23.26 -7.74
N SER A 206 -20.20 22.53 -8.74
CA SER A 206 -21.06 21.88 -9.75
C SER A 206 -21.75 20.58 -9.28
N MET A 207 -21.37 20.01 -8.12
CA MET A 207 -21.99 18.78 -7.61
C MET A 207 -23.19 19.00 -6.69
N GLU A 208 -23.34 20.16 -6.08
CA GLU A 208 -24.45 20.39 -5.13
C GLU A 208 -25.83 20.51 -5.79
N ASP A 209 -25.90 20.82 -7.08
CA ASP A 209 -27.17 21.05 -7.80
C ASP A 209 -27.79 19.78 -8.40
N LYS A 210 -27.15 18.62 -8.30
CA LYS A 210 -27.67 17.35 -8.85
C LYS A 210 -28.67 16.68 -7.89
N PRO A 211 -29.70 15.97 -8.41
CA PRO A 211 -30.60 15.16 -7.60
C PRO A 211 -29.81 14.14 -6.75
N ILE A 212 -30.24 13.90 -5.51
CA ILE A 212 -29.57 13.00 -4.57
C ILE A 212 -29.30 11.62 -5.18
N PHE A 213 -30.26 11.05 -5.91
CA PHE A 213 -30.12 9.76 -6.56
C PHE A 213 -28.98 9.75 -7.60
N GLN A 214 -28.85 10.79 -8.38
CA GLN A 214 -27.78 10.93 -9.36
C GLN A 214 -26.42 11.07 -8.69
N ARG A 215 -26.33 11.85 -7.61
CA ARG A 215 -25.10 11.98 -6.81
C ARG A 215 -24.65 10.63 -6.24
N VAL A 216 -25.59 9.84 -5.69
CA VAL A 216 -25.29 8.48 -5.20
C VAL A 216 -24.76 7.60 -6.31
N LEU A 217 -25.43 7.64 -7.47
CA LEU A 217 -25.03 6.79 -8.61
C LEU A 217 -23.65 7.20 -9.15
N ASP A 218 -23.41 8.49 -9.34
CA ASP A 218 -22.12 9.02 -9.78
C ASP A 218 -21.01 8.61 -8.78
N ALA A 219 -21.23 8.78 -7.48
CA ALA A 219 -20.29 8.41 -6.43
C ALA A 219 -19.98 6.89 -6.41
N LEU A 220 -21.01 6.05 -6.58
CA LEU A 220 -20.83 4.59 -6.64
C LEU A 220 -19.99 4.19 -7.86
N LEU A 221 -20.26 4.77 -9.02
CA LEU A 221 -19.55 4.45 -10.25
C LEU A 221 -18.10 4.96 -10.21
N ASP A 222 -17.88 6.18 -9.75
CA ASP A 222 -16.52 6.77 -9.64
C ASP A 222 -15.67 6.01 -8.62
N GLY A 223 -16.23 5.72 -7.44
CA GLY A 223 -15.55 4.94 -6.42
C GLY A 223 -15.29 3.51 -6.86
N GLY A 224 -16.25 2.88 -7.54
CA GLY A 224 -16.09 1.56 -8.13
C GLY A 224 -14.98 1.52 -9.19
N ARG A 225 -14.91 2.53 -10.06
CA ARG A 225 -13.84 2.67 -11.06
C ARG A 225 -12.46 2.78 -10.40
N THR A 226 -12.34 3.62 -9.38
CA THR A 226 -11.10 3.70 -8.58
C THR A 226 -10.70 2.34 -7.99
N GLY A 227 -11.68 1.56 -7.52
CA GLY A 227 -11.45 0.20 -7.03
C GLY A 227 -10.92 -0.77 -8.11
N VAL A 228 -11.37 -0.64 -9.36
CA VAL A 228 -10.83 -1.41 -10.49
C VAL A 228 -9.37 -1.02 -10.75
N ASP A 229 -9.07 0.28 -10.78
CA ASP A 229 -7.70 0.78 -11.03
C ASP A 229 -6.72 0.28 -9.96
N VAL A 230 -7.12 0.30 -8.69
CA VAL A 230 -6.35 -0.29 -7.57
C VAL A 230 -6.16 -1.79 -7.76
N GLY A 231 -7.24 -2.53 -8.10
CA GLY A 231 -7.18 -3.95 -8.37
C GLY A 231 -6.21 -4.31 -9.50
N LEU A 232 -6.22 -3.54 -10.59
CA LEU A 232 -5.27 -3.73 -11.70
C LEU A 232 -3.83 -3.41 -11.31
N ALA A 233 -3.63 -2.39 -10.48
CA ALA A 233 -2.29 -1.96 -10.05
C ALA A 233 -1.57 -3.02 -9.19
N ILE A 234 -2.29 -3.86 -8.45
CA ILE A 234 -1.68 -4.92 -7.62
C ILE A 234 -1.26 -6.16 -8.41
N ILE A 235 -1.77 -6.37 -9.64
CA ILE A 235 -1.50 -7.56 -10.46
C ILE A 235 -0.01 -7.88 -10.57
N PRO A 236 0.87 -6.95 -11.04
CA PRO A 236 2.28 -7.27 -11.22
C PRO A 236 2.96 -7.69 -9.91
N GLY A 237 2.64 -6.99 -8.80
CA GLY A 237 3.19 -7.29 -7.48
C GLY A 237 2.79 -8.67 -6.99
N VAL A 238 1.50 -9.01 -7.04
CA VAL A 238 0.99 -10.30 -6.60
C VAL A 238 1.54 -11.42 -7.48
N LEU A 239 1.46 -11.30 -8.80
CA LEU A 239 1.88 -12.38 -9.70
C LEU A 239 3.39 -12.62 -9.62
N ILE A 240 4.21 -11.58 -9.71
CA ILE A 240 5.66 -11.76 -9.77
C ILE A 240 6.23 -12.13 -8.41
N ILE A 241 5.91 -11.33 -7.38
CA ILE A 241 6.53 -11.50 -6.06
C ILE A 241 5.98 -12.73 -5.35
N SER A 242 4.66 -12.92 -5.33
CA SER A 242 4.07 -14.07 -4.64
C SER A 242 4.44 -15.40 -5.31
N THR A 243 4.42 -15.46 -6.64
CA THR A 243 4.85 -16.67 -7.36
C THR A 243 6.31 -16.99 -7.04
N LEU A 244 7.20 -16.00 -7.06
CA LEU A 244 8.61 -16.21 -6.72
C LEU A 244 8.80 -16.67 -5.27
N VAL A 245 8.12 -16.01 -4.32
CA VAL A 245 8.18 -16.39 -2.90
C VAL A 245 7.65 -17.80 -2.69
N MET A 246 6.54 -18.17 -3.33
CA MET A 246 5.96 -19.50 -3.22
C MET A 246 6.86 -20.58 -3.80
N LEU A 247 7.49 -20.36 -4.95
CA LEU A 247 8.48 -21.27 -5.54
C LEU A 247 9.68 -21.50 -4.61
N LEU A 248 10.05 -20.51 -3.82
CA LEU A 248 11.19 -20.61 -2.89
C LEU A 248 10.79 -21.14 -1.50
N THR A 249 9.50 -21.10 -1.16
CA THR A 249 9.00 -21.44 0.19
C THR A 249 8.35 -22.81 0.24
N PHE A 250 7.50 -23.14 -0.73
CA PHE A 250 6.78 -24.41 -0.73
C PHE A 250 7.65 -25.57 -1.20
N GLY A 251 7.20 -26.79 -0.88
CA GLY A 251 7.84 -28.06 -1.29
C GLY A 251 7.16 -28.72 -2.49
N PRO A 252 7.56 -29.95 -2.80
CA PRO A 252 6.85 -30.78 -3.77
C PRO A 252 5.44 -31.09 -3.31
N SER A 253 4.62 -31.66 -4.21
CA SER A 253 3.27 -32.14 -3.86
C SER A 253 3.29 -33.17 -2.72
N ALA A 254 2.14 -33.47 -2.15
CA ALA A 254 1.97 -34.45 -1.06
C ALA A 254 2.53 -35.86 -1.40
N SER A 255 2.69 -36.17 -2.68
CA SER A 255 3.32 -37.41 -3.17
C SER A 255 4.86 -37.40 -3.11
N GLY A 256 5.48 -36.28 -2.73
CA GLY A 256 6.94 -36.09 -2.73
C GLY A 256 7.54 -35.88 -4.12
N ALA A 257 6.73 -35.84 -5.19
CA ALA A 257 7.16 -35.61 -6.56
C ALA A 257 6.66 -34.25 -7.07
N TYR A 258 7.41 -33.63 -7.99
CA TYR A 258 6.97 -32.43 -8.70
C TYR A 258 6.06 -32.80 -9.86
N THR A 259 4.87 -32.25 -9.88
CA THR A 259 3.84 -32.52 -10.89
C THR A 259 3.58 -31.33 -11.81
N GLY A 260 4.12 -30.17 -11.49
CA GLY A 260 3.83 -28.91 -12.15
C GLY A 260 2.51 -28.30 -11.69
N ALA A 261 1.96 -28.72 -10.55
CA ALA A 261 0.79 -28.13 -9.94
C ALA A 261 1.07 -26.72 -9.39
N ALA A 262 0.01 -25.93 -9.17
CA ALA A 262 0.15 -24.67 -8.49
C ALA A 262 0.73 -24.86 -7.09
N TYR A 263 1.49 -23.86 -6.62
CA TYR A 263 2.07 -23.81 -5.27
C TYR A 263 3.12 -24.90 -4.94
N GLU A 264 3.72 -25.55 -5.92
CA GLU A 264 4.94 -26.34 -5.70
C GLU A 264 6.17 -25.43 -5.63
N GLY A 265 7.24 -25.89 -4.96
CA GLY A 265 8.48 -25.11 -4.82
C GLY A 265 9.65 -25.93 -4.29
N VAL A 266 10.76 -25.28 -3.93
CA VAL A 266 12.04 -25.93 -3.60
C VAL A 266 12.44 -25.82 -2.12
N GLU A 267 11.57 -25.32 -1.25
CA GLU A 267 11.80 -25.16 0.21
C GLU A 267 13.10 -24.42 0.59
N LEU A 268 13.56 -23.54 -0.30
CA LEU A 268 14.83 -22.84 -0.09
C LEU A 268 14.77 -21.88 1.10
N LEU A 269 13.67 -21.10 1.24
CA LEU A 269 13.52 -20.14 2.34
C LEU A 269 13.36 -20.83 3.70
N PRO A 270 12.53 -21.89 3.88
CA PRO A 270 12.48 -22.66 5.11
C PRO A 270 13.82 -23.31 5.48
N TRP A 271 14.54 -23.84 4.49
CA TRP A 271 15.86 -24.42 4.70
C TRP A 271 16.88 -23.37 5.19
N LEU A 272 16.86 -22.15 4.63
CA LEU A 272 17.71 -21.05 5.09
C LEU A 272 17.33 -20.60 6.50
N ALA A 273 16.02 -20.46 6.79
CA ALA A 273 15.54 -20.05 8.11
C ALA A 273 15.90 -21.05 9.22
N GLY A 274 15.96 -22.36 8.89
CA GLY A 274 16.36 -23.40 9.83
C GLY A 274 17.87 -23.42 10.12
N LYS A 275 18.69 -22.62 9.41
CA LYS A 275 20.14 -22.51 9.64
C LYS A 275 20.57 -21.23 10.38
N ILE A 276 19.65 -20.29 10.57
CA ILE A 276 19.83 -19.04 11.34
C ILE A 276 19.35 -19.27 12.77
#